data_00fa8a8dd18fe87af15810ba443b30ef
#
_entry.id   00fa8a8dd18fe87af15810ba443b30ef
#
_cell.length_a   1.000
_cell.length_b   1.000
_cell.length_c   1.000
_cell.angle_alpha   90.00
_cell.angle_beta   90.00
_cell.angle_gamma   90.00
#
_symmetry.space_group_name_H-M   'P 1'
#
loop_
_entity.id
_entity.type
_entity.pdbx_description
1 polymer ?
#
loop_
_entity_poly.entity_id
_entity_poly.type
_entity_poly.pdbx_seq_one_letter_code
_entity_poly.pdbx_strand_id
1 'polypeptide(L)'
;MSLTTNPAVPKRGEVWLVNFDPTLGTEIKKTRPAIVISSDAVGKLPIKLVAPVTDWKPYFAKNIWHVKLEPSADNGLSKLSSVDALQLRGVDQQRLIRRLGYLSDEIMASIEIAIMTIIEA
;
A
#
# COMPACT_ATOMS: atom_id res chain seq x y z
N MET A 1 -17.32 -1.95 31.63
CA MET A 1 -16.27 -2.48 30.79
C MET A 1 -15.84 -1.41 29.82
N SER A 2 -14.63 -1.07 29.84
CA SER A 2 -14.13 -0.14 28.86
C SER A 2 -13.82 -0.87 27.58
N LEU A 3 -14.45 -0.46 26.51
CA LEU A 3 -14.17 -0.97 25.19
C LEU A 3 -13.31 0.02 24.43
N THR A 4 -12.36 0.63 25.12
CA THR A 4 -11.34 1.36 24.40
C THR A 4 -10.55 0.37 23.55
N THR A 5 -11.01 0.19 22.36
CA THR A 5 -10.20 -0.46 21.35
C THR A 5 -9.16 0.56 20.93
N ASN A 6 -7.91 0.27 21.21
CA ASN A 6 -6.84 0.99 20.56
C ASN A 6 -7.03 0.83 19.04
N PRO A 7 -6.87 1.91 18.27
CA PRO A 7 -6.88 1.77 16.83
C PRO A 7 -5.86 0.71 16.43
N ALA A 8 -6.23 -0.18 15.52
CA ALA A 8 -5.31 -1.18 15.01
C ALA A 8 -4.08 -0.48 14.44
N VAL A 9 -2.91 -0.90 14.86
CA VAL A 9 -1.65 -0.39 14.30
C VAL A 9 -1.46 -1.03 12.94
N PRO A 10 -1.27 -0.23 11.87
CA PRO A 10 -1.01 -0.80 10.55
C PRO A 10 0.26 -1.64 10.56
N LYS A 11 0.17 -2.82 9.95
CA LYS A 11 1.29 -3.77 9.89
C LYS A 11 1.72 -4.00 8.45
N ARG A 12 3.00 -4.31 8.28
CA ARG A 12 3.57 -4.65 6.98
C ARG A 12 2.74 -5.72 6.27
N GLY A 13 2.47 -5.51 4.99
CA GLY A 13 1.70 -6.42 4.16
C GLY A 13 0.20 -6.20 4.21
N GLU A 14 -0.28 -5.35 5.09
CA GLU A 14 -1.69 -5.03 5.13
C GLU A 14 -2.08 -4.05 4.04
N VAL A 15 -3.32 -4.19 3.57
CA VAL A 15 -3.95 -3.27 2.63
C VAL A 15 -4.84 -2.33 3.44
N TRP A 16 -4.58 -1.04 3.32
CA TRP A 16 -5.34 0.00 4.03
C TRP A 16 -5.91 1.00 3.05
N LEU A 17 -7.07 1.54 3.38
CA LEU A 17 -7.61 2.71 2.70
C LEU A 17 -6.87 3.94 3.23
N VAL A 18 -6.27 4.72 2.33
CA VAL A 18 -5.39 5.84 2.68
C VAL A 18 -5.84 7.10 1.98
N ASN A 19 -5.85 8.21 2.71
CA ASN A 19 -6.07 9.53 2.14
C ASN A 19 -4.74 10.13 1.71
N PHE A 20 -4.55 10.27 0.40
CA PHE A 20 -3.31 10.80 -0.18
C PHE A 20 -3.34 12.32 -0.43
N ASP A 21 -4.49 12.95 -0.31
CA ASP A 21 -4.58 14.41 -0.53
C ASP A 21 -4.01 15.20 0.66
N PRO A 22 -3.42 16.36 0.42
CA PRO A 22 -3.17 17.00 -0.88
C PRO A 22 -1.96 16.40 -1.61
N THR A 23 -2.04 16.37 -2.95
CA THR A 23 -0.98 15.88 -3.83
C THR A 23 -0.70 16.89 -4.94
N LEU A 24 0.40 16.68 -5.67
CA LEU A 24 0.82 17.57 -6.76
C LEU A 24 0.96 16.79 -8.07
N GLY A 25 0.54 17.42 -9.16
CA GLY A 25 0.79 16.91 -10.50
C GLY A 25 0.26 15.51 -10.74
N THR A 26 1.16 14.60 -11.14
CA THR A 26 0.82 13.22 -11.50
C THR A 26 0.83 12.26 -10.32
N GLU A 27 1.05 12.75 -9.10
CA GLU A 27 0.96 11.91 -7.91
C GLU A 27 -0.43 11.31 -7.77
N ILE A 28 -0.49 10.07 -7.30
CA ILE A 28 -1.77 9.42 -6.98
C ILE A 28 -2.44 10.20 -5.86
N LYS A 29 -3.69 10.57 -6.08
CA LYS A 29 -4.44 11.46 -5.21
C LYS A 29 -5.73 10.81 -4.74
N LYS A 30 -6.45 11.52 -3.87
CA LYS A 30 -7.71 11.08 -3.25
C LYS A 30 -7.48 9.94 -2.27
N THR A 31 -8.58 9.32 -1.90
CA THR A 31 -8.58 8.16 -1.00
C THR A 31 -8.49 6.90 -1.85
N ARG A 32 -7.46 6.10 -1.60
CA ARG A 32 -7.20 4.87 -2.37
C ARG A 32 -6.65 3.79 -1.46
N PRO A 33 -6.76 2.51 -1.86
CA PRO A 33 -6.03 1.45 -1.18
C PRO A 33 -4.53 1.68 -1.31
N ALA A 34 -3.79 1.23 -0.32
CA ALA A 34 -2.33 1.23 -0.33
C ALA A 34 -1.82 0.06 0.50
N ILE A 35 -0.60 -0.37 0.20
CA ILE A 35 0.05 -1.47 0.89
C ILE A 35 1.05 -0.90 1.89
N VAL A 36 1.00 -1.36 3.12
CA VAL A 36 1.99 -1.00 4.14
C VAL A 36 3.28 -1.77 3.85
N ILE A 37 4.33 -1.04 3.55
CA ILE A 37 5.63 -1.59 3.16
C ILE A 37 6.63 -1.57 4.31
N SER A 38 6.55 -0.55 5.17
CA SER A 38 7.51 -0.39 6.26
C SER A 38 7.51 -1.59 7.21
N SER A 39 8.70 -1.94 7.68
CA SER A 39 8.87 -3.02 8.65
C SER A 39 8.10 -2.73 9.94
N ASP A 40 7.52 -3.77 10.53
CA ASP A 40 6.89 -3.66 11.84
C ASP A 40 7.91 -3.30 12.93
N ALA A 41 9.19 -3.53 12.68
CA ALA A 41 10.27 -3.14 13.59
C ALA A 41 10.42 -1.62 13.71
N VAL A 42 9.91 -0.84 12.75
CA VAL A 42 9.84 0.62 12.86
C VAL A 42 8.87 1.03 13.97
N GLY A 43 7.89 0.17 14.27
CA GLY A 43 7.12 0.17 15.49
C GLY A 43 6.27 1.41 15.69
N LYS A 44 6.64 2.17 16.71
CA LYS A 44 5.80 3.26 17.26
C LYS A 44 5.89 4.57 16.49
N LEU A 45 6.70 4.66 15.46
CA LEU A 45 6.77 5.88 14.66
C LEU A 45 5.41 6.13 13.99
N PRO A 46 4.93 7.37 14.00
CA PRO A 46 3.64 7.69 13.40
C PRO A 46 3.67 7.68 11.87
N ILE A 47 4.85 7.51 11.27
CA ILE A 47 5.04 7.47 9.82
C ILE A 47 5.04 6.02 9.35
N LYS A 48 4.28 5.74 8.30
CA LYS A 48 4.28 4.46 7.61
C LYS A 48 4.67 4.66 6.16
N LEU A 49 5.50 3.77 5.65
CA LEU A 49 5.85 3.75 4.23
C LEU A 49 4.79 2.93 3.51
N VAL A 50 4.12 3.53 2.54
CA VAL A 50 3.04 2.87 1.81
C VAL A 50 3.23 2.99 0.31
N ALA A 51 2.78 1.97 -0.43
CA ALA A 51 2.72 1.97 -1.88
C ALA A 51 1.26 2.03 -2.32
N PRO A 52 0.86 3.05 -3.10
CA PRO A 52 -0.54 3.20 -3.49
C PRO A 52 -0.97 2.15 -4.51
N VAL A 53 -2.26 1.85 -4.48
CA VAL A 53 -2.91 0.91 -5.39
C VAL A 53 -3.81 1.70 -6.34
N THR A 54 -3.70 1.40 -7.62
CA THR A 54 -4.53 2.00 -8.68
C THR A 54 -5.18 0.89 -9.51
N ASP A 55 -6.14 1.25 -10.36
CA ASP A 55 -6.74 0.29 -11.29
C ASP A 55 -5.68 -0.23 -12.26
N TRP A 56 -5.75 -1.52 -12.56
CA TRP A 56 -4.84 -2.13 -13.53
C TRP A 56 -5.11 -1.58 -14.93
N LYS A 57 -4.04 -1.27 -15.66
CA LYS A 57 -4.08 -0.93 -17.08
C LYS A 57 -3.19 -1.90 -17.85
N PRO A 58 -3.60 -2.37 -19.05
CA PRO A 58 -2.78 -3.36 -19.79
C PRO A 58 -1.34 -2.92 -20.04
N TYR A 59 -1.10 -1.64 -20.24
CA TYR A 59 0.26 -1.15 -20.49
C TYR A 59 1.16 -1.21 -19.26
N PHE A 60 0.61 -1.40 -18.06
CA PHE A 60 1.39 -1.58 -16.84
C PHE A 60 2.22 -2.87 -16.87
N ALA A 61 1.82 -3.85 -17.68
CA ALA A 61 2.54 -5.11 -17.79
C ALA A 61 4.00 -4.94 -18.21
N LYS A 62 4.34 -3.83 -18.88
CA LYS A 62 5.71 -3.53 -19.31
C LYS A 62 6.49 -2.69 -18.30
N ASN A 63 5.85 -2.24 -17.24
CA ASN A 63 6.44 -1.35 -16.27
C ASN A 63 6.86 -2.14 -15.03
N ILE A 64 8.15 -2.24 -14.79
CA ILE A 64 8.71 -3.03 -13.69
C ILE A 64 8.29 -2.56 -12.29
N TRP A 65 7.79 -1.34 -12.19
CA TRP A 65 7.34 -0.78 -10.90
C TRP A 65 5.85 -1.04 -10.61
N HIS A 66 5.13 -1.68 -11.51
CA HIS A 66 3.74 -2.07 -11.30
C HIS A 66 3.65 -3.55 -10.95
N VAL A 67 2.99 -3.84 -9.84
CA VAL A 67 2.73 -5.23 -9.41
C VAL A 67 1.23 -5.47 -9.47
N LYS A 68 0.81 -6.40 -10.34
CA LYS A 68 -0.60 -6.73 -10.55
C LYS A 68 -1.19 -7.39 -9.31
N LEU A 69 -2.38 -6.94 -8.92
CA LEU A 69 -3.14 -7.53 -7.81
C LEU A 69 -4.53 -7.93 -8.31
N GLU A 70 -4.83 -9.22 -8.20
CA GLU A 70 -6.17 -9.71 -8.45
C GLU A 70 -7.01 -9.57 -7.18
N PRO A 71 -8.28 -9.14 -7.29
CA PRO A 71 -9.12 -9.00 -6.11
C PRO A 71 -9.36 -10.35 -5.44
N SER A 72 -9.31 -10.37 -4.12
CA SER A 72 -9.56 -11.57 -3.35
C SER A 72 -10.21 -11.21 -2.02
N ALA A 73 -10.77 -12.22 -1.36
CA ALA A 73 -11.31 -12.03 -0.02
C ALA A 73 -10.25 -11.56 0.96
N ASP A 74 -8.99 -12.01 0.78
CA ASP A 74 -7.90 -11.67 1.69
C ASP A 74 -7.44 -10.23 1.56
N ASN A 75 -7.36 -9.70 0.33
CA ASN A 75 -6.84 -8.35 0.13
C ASN A 75 -7.92 -7.26 0.16
N GLY A 76 -9.18 -7.64 0.16
CA GLY A 76 -10.29 -6.69 0.26
C GLY A 76 -10.48 -5.77 -0.94
N LEU A 77 -9.78 -6.03 -2.05
CA LEU A 77 -9.93 -5.24 -3.26
C LEU A 77 -11.15 -5.71 -4.06
N SER A 78 -11.78 -4.78 -4.76
CA SER A 78 -12.97 -5.08 -5.56
C SER A 78 -12.71 -5.17 -7.05
N LYS A 79 -11.53 -4.76 -7.51
CA LYS A 79 -11.17 -4.70 -8.94
C LYS A 79 -9.75 -5.17 -9.14
N LEU A 80 -9.46 -5.57 -10.39
CA LEU A 80 -8.10 -5.82 -10.82
C LEU A 80 -7.28 -4.54 -10.67
N SER A 81 -6.19 -4.63 -9.95
CA SER A 81 -5.45 -3.47 -9.48
C SER A 81 -3.96 -3.64 -9.70
N SER A 82 -3.22 -2.58 -9.43
CA SER A 82 -1.76 -2.57 -9.45
C SER A 82 -1.22 -1.79 -8.27
N VAL A 83 -0.18 -2.34 -7.65
CA VAL A 83 0.65 -1.56 -6.72
C VAL A 83 1.62 -0.74 -7.55
N ASP A 84 1.62 0.57 -7.34
CA ASP A 84 2.58 1.47 -7.98
C ASP A 84 3.76 1.70 -7.04
N ALA A 85 4.81 0.90 -7.20
CA ALA A 85 5.98 0.97 -6.34
C ALA A 85 6.78 2.27 -6.52
N LEU A 86 6.66 2.90 -7.70
CA LEU A 86 7.35 4.16 -7.97
C LEU A 86 6.80 5.32 -7.13
N GLN A 87 5.55 5.22 -6.70
CA GLN A 87 4.92 6.23 -5.86
C GLN A 87 4.95 5.89 -4.37
N LEU A 88 5.86 5.00 -3.99
CA LEU A 88 6.14 4.69 -2.58
C LEU A 88 6.41 5.99 -1.81
N ARG A 89 5.71 6.16 -0.68
CA ARG A 89 5.87 7.38 0.12
C ARG A 89 5.62 7.12 1.60
N GLY A 90 6.27 7.93 2.43
CA GLY A 90 5.98 7.98 3.84
C GLY A 90 4.78 8.87 4.11
N VAL A 91 3.83 8.36 4.89
CA VAL A 91 2.64 9.12 5.28
C VAL A 91 2.42 9.00 6.78
N ASP A 92 1.83 10.03 7.36
CA ASP A 92 1.40 9.95 8.75
C ASP A 92 0.30 8.88 8.87
N GLN A 93 0.36 8.07 9.94
CA GLN A 93 -0.59 6.99 10.11
C GLN A 93 -2.04 7.48 10.23
N GLN A 94 -2.27 8.74 10.57
CA GLN A 94 -3.61 9.32 10.59
C GLN A 94 -4.26 9.33 9.20
N ARG A 95 -3.46 9.23 8.13
CA ARG A 95 -3.98 9.11 6.76
C ARG A 95 -4.53 7.73 6.45
N LEU A 96 -4.18 6.72 7.25
CA LEU A 96 -4.67 5.35 7.10
C LEU A 96 -6.04 5.25 7.79
N ILE A 97 -7.10 5.12 6.99
CA ILE A 97 -8.48 5.24 7.44
C ILE A 97 -9.00 3.93 8.03
N ARG A 98 -8.84 2.84 7.29
CA ARG A 98 -9.26 1.51 7.75
C ARG A 98 -8.54 0.41 6.99
N ARG A 99 -8.38 -0.72 7.65
CA ARG A 99 -7.79 -1.90 7.04
C ARG A 99 -8.80 -2.57 6.10
N LEU A 100 -8.33 -2.94 4.90
CA LEU A 100 -9.10 -3.67 3.92
C LEU A 100 -8.77 -5.15 3.89
N GLY A 101 -7.52 -5.51 4.17
CA GLY A 101 -7.07 -6.87 4.09
C GLY A 101 -5.55 -6.98 4.18
N TYR A 102 -5.00 -8.01 3.54
CA TYR A 102 -3.56 -8.26 3.55
C TYR A 102 -3.13 -8.97 2.26
N LEU A 103 -1.84 -8.89 1.97
CA LEU A 103 -1.23 -9.56 0.81
C LEU A 103 -0.43 -10.79 1.27
N SER A 104 -0.30 -11.76 0.38
CA SER A 104 0.55 -12.93 0.61
C SER A 104 2.02 -12.55 0.61
N ASP A 105 2.85 -13.40 1.21
CA ASP A 105 4.30 -13.22 1.21
C ASP A 105 4.87 -13.19 -0.20
N GLU A 106 4.30 -13.97 -1.12
CA GLU A 106 4.72 -13.99 -2.52
C GLU A 106 4.51 -12.65 -3.20
N ILE A 107 3.34 -12.06 -3.01
CA ILE A 107 3.03 -10.74 -3.57
C ILE A 107 3.92 -9.68 -2.94
N MET A 108 4.14 -9.74 -1.63
CA MET A 108 5.04 -8.81 -0.95
C MET A 108 6.46 -8.92 -1.49
N ALA A 109 6.94 -10.13 -1.77
CA ALA A 109 8.26 -10.32 -2.39
C ALA A 109 8.33 -9.68 -3.77
N SER A 110 7.28 -9.78 -4.57
CA SER A 110 7.23 -9.12 -5.89
C SER A 110 7.28 -7.59 -5.76
N ILE A 111 6.60 -7.04 -4.77
CA ILE A 111 6.65 -5.59 -4.50
C ILE A 111 8.05 -5.17 -4.07
N GLU A 112 8.71 -5.94 -3.20
CA GLU A 112 10.08 -5.67 -2.78
C GLU A 112 11.03 -5.64 -3.98
N ILE A 113 10.92 -6.62 -4.89
CA ILE A 113 11.74 -6.68 -6.10
C ILE A 113 11.52 -5.42 -6.95
N ALA A 114 10.27 -5.00 -7.11
CA ALA A 114 9.95 -3.79 -7.86
C ALA A 114 10.62 -2.56 -7.22
N ILE A 115 10.53 -2.42 -5.90
CA ILE A 115 11.16 -1.32 -5.17
C ILE A 115 12.67 -1.35 -5.33
N MET A 116 13.27 -2.50 -5.11
CA MET A 116 14.73 -2.67 -5.24
C MET A 116 15.21 -2.34 -6.63
N THR A 117 14.44 -2.70 -7.64
CA THR A 117 14.77 -2.42 -9.04
C THR A 117 14.77 -0.92 -9.33
N ILE A 118 13.76 -0.19 -8.87
CA ILE A 118 13.66 1.26 -9.15
C ILE A 118 14.67 2.09 -8.38
N ILE A 119 15.18 1.59 -7.26
CA ILE A 119 16.22 2.29 -6.48
C ILE A 119 17.61 1.70 -6.70
N GLU A 120 17.72 0.70 -7.57
CA GLU A 120 18.98 0.02 -7.89
C GLU A 120 19.67 -0.62 -6.68
N ALA A 121 18.87 -1.12 -5.77
CA ALA A 121 19.40 -1.82 -4.60
C ALA A 121 19.81 -3.25 -4.92
#